data_f1ae9d1d32ca5ad893591f75edabcd12
#
_entry.id   f1ae9d1d32ca5ad893591f75edabcd12
#
_cell.length_a   1.000
_cell.length_b   1.000
_cell.length_c   1.000
_cell.angle_alpha   90.00
_cell.angle_beta   90.00
_cell.angle_gamma   90.00
#
_symmetry.space_group_name_H-M   'P 1'
#
loop_
_entity.id
_entity.type
_entity.pdbx_description
1 polymer ?
#
loop_
_entity_poly.entity_id
_entity_poly.type
_entity_poly.pdbx_seq_one_letter_code
_entity_poly.pdbx_strand_id
1 'polypeptide(L)'
;PQARHLIWERLKQLSQQGKTVLLTTHFMDEAERLCHRVAIMDTGRFLAEGSPREVIASHIEPQVVEVYGDTGETSAAAWAHANAAQFSTRVEVTGETAFCYLSEARPLLRHLAGQTGLRYLHRPANLEDVFLKLTGRELRD
;
A
#
# COMPACT_ATOMS: atom_id res chain seq x y z
N PRO A 1 1.27 2.76 -21.23
CA PRO A 1 0.13 3.06 -20.36
C PRO A 1 -1.22 2.82 -21.02
N GLN A 2 -1.41 3.32 -22.24
CA GLN A 2 -2.68 3.13 -22.95
C GLN A 2 -2.94 1.66 -23.30
N ALA A 3 -1.92 0.94 -23.73
CA ALA A 3 -2.03 -0.48 -24.06
C ALA A 3 -2.46 -1.30 -22.83
N ARG A 4 -1.93 -0.96 -21.66
CA ARG A 4 -2.28 -1.61 -20.41
C ARG A 4 -3.76 -1.41 -20.07
N HIS A 5 -4.27 -0.20 -20.22
CA HIS A 5 -5.69 0.12 -19.98
C HIS A 5 -6.63 -0.61 -20.94
N LEU A 6 -6.23 -0.74 -22.21
CA LEU A 6 -7.01 -1.48 -23.20
C LEU A 6 -7.11 -2.97 -22.82
N ILE A 7 -6.02 -3.55 -22.35
CA ILE A 7 -6.02 -4.95 -21.88
C ILE A 7 -6.93 -5.10 -20.68
N TRP A 8 -6.87 -4.17 -19.73
CA TRP A 8 -7.71 -4.19 -18.54
C TRP A 8 -9.20 -4.12 -18.90
N GLU A 9 -9.57 -3.25 -19.84
CA GLU A 9 -10.95 -3.15 -20.29
C GLU A 9 -11.42 -4.44 -20.95
N ARG A 10 -10.55 -5.05 -21.76
CA ARG A 10 -10.90 -6.32 -22.41
C ARG A 10 -11.13 -7.44 -21.39
N LEU A 11 -10.28 -7.51 -20.37
CA LEU A 11 -10.43 -8.49 -19.31
C LEU A 11 -11.74 -8.27 -18.54
N LYS A 12 -12.10 -7.05 -18.26
CA LYS A 12 -13.37 -6.72 -17.61
C LYS A 12 -14.56 -7.16 -18.45
N GLN A 13 -14.51 -6.90 -19.76
CA GLN A 13 -15.57 -7.32 -20.68
C GLN A 13 -15.75 -8.85 -20.69
N LEU A 14 -14.65 -9.59 -20.73
CA LEU A 14 -14.70 -11.04 -20.70
C LEU A 14 -15.31 -11.56 -19.40
N SER A 15 -14.95 -10.95 -18.29
CA SER A 15 -15.49 -11.30 -16.99
C SER A 15 -17.02 -11.02 -16.94
N GLN A 16 -17.45 -9.88 -17.46
CA GLN A 16 -18.86 -9.52 -17.52
C GLN A 16 -19.67 -10.45 -18.41
N GLN A 17 -19.04 -11.07 -19.39
CA GLN A 17 -19.65 -12.07 -20.26
C GLN A 17 -19.73 -13.45 -19.63
N GLY A 18 -19.36 -13.59 -18.37
CA GLY A 18 -19.41 -14.87 -17.66
C GLY A 18 -18.16 -15.74 -17.83
N LYS A 19 -17.10 -15.19 -18.43
CA LYS A 19 -15.83 -15.92 -18.56
C LYS A 19 -15.07 -15.89 -17.24
N THR A 20 -14.42 -17.00 -16.92
CA THR A 20 -13.50 -17.07 -15.80
C THR A 20 -12.11 -16.71 -16.31
N VAL A 21 -11.49 -15.71 -15.67
CA VAL A 21 -10.17 -15.23 -16.06
C VAL A 21 -9.20 -15.46 -14.89
N LEU A 22 -8.10 -16.12 -15.18
CA LEU A 22 -7.01 -16.28 -14.22
C LEU A 22 -5.87 -15.35 -14.64
N LEU A 23 -5.54 -14.43 -13.75
CA LEU A 23 -4.48 -13.45 -13.98
C LEU A 23 -3.36 -13.67 -12.98
N THR A 24 -2.13 -13.77 -13.49
CA THR A 24 -0.94 -13.74 -12.64
C THR A 24 -0.18 -12.45 -12.89
N THR A 25 0.16 -11.76 -11.83
CA THR A 25 0.83 -10.47 -11.92
C THR A 25 1.64 -10.20 -10.65
N HIS A 26 2.67 -9.39 -10.79
CA HIS A 26 3.38 -8.83 -9.65
C HIS A 26 3.02 -7.35 -9.42
N PHE A 27 2.07 -6.84 -10.20
CA PHE A 27 1.55 -5.48 -10.03
C PHE A 27 0.30 -5.54 -9.15
N MET A 28 0.44 -5.15 -7.90
CA MET A 28 -0.64 -5.23 -6.92
C MET A 28 -1.83 -4.35 -7.27
N ASP A 29 -1.59 -3.19 -7.86
CA ASP A 29 -2.66 -2.29 -8.30
C ASP A 29 -3.53 -2.94 -9.39
N GLU A 30 -2.91 -3.70 -10.28
CA GLU A 30 -3.61 -4.44 -11.32
C GLU A 30 -4.52 -5.52 -10.72
N ALA A 31 -3.98 -6.32 -9.79
CA ALA A 31 -4.74 -7.33 -9.09
C ALA A 31 -5.92 -6.73 -8.32
N GLU A 32 -5.69 -5.61 -7.65
CA GLU A 32 -6.72 -4.95 -6.85
C GLU A 32 -7.87 -4.43 -7.71
N ARG A 33 -7.56 -3.90 -8.90
CA ARG A 33 -8.56 -3.32 -9.79
C ARG A 33 -9.35 -4.34 -10.59
N LEU A 34 -8.70 -5.43 -11.00
CA LEU A 34 -9.28 -6.36 -11.98
C LEU A 34 -9.86 -7.61 -11.35
N CYS A 35 -9.37 -8.05 -10.21
CA CYS A 35 -9.71 -9.35 -9.67
C CYS A 35 -10.84 -9.26 -8.65
N HIS A 36 -11.79 -10.19 -8.74
CA HIS A 36 -12.82 -10.37 -7.71
C HIS A 36 -12.24 -11.09 -6.49
N ARG A 37 -11.29 -11.99 -6.73
CA ARG A 37 -10.56 -12.71 -5.70
C ARG A 37 -9.08 -12.68 -6.04
N VAL A 38 -8.26 -12.58 -5.00
CA VAL A 38 -6.81 -12.63 -5.14
C VAL A 38 -6.24 -13.67 -4.19
N ALA A 39 -5.11 -14.23 -4.57
CA ALA A 39 -4.30 -15.07 -3.72
C ALA A 39 -2.88 -14.53 -3.78
N ILE A 40 -2.34 -14.14 -2.63
CA ILE A 40 -0.96 -13.66 -2.54
C ILE A 40 -0.07 -14.87 -2.28
N MET A 41 0.94 -15.02 -3.12
CA MET A 41 1.89 -16.12 -3.03
C MET A 41 3.31 -15.61 -2.84
N ASP A 42 4.07 -16.30 -2.04
CA ASP A 42 5.50 -16.08 -1.92
C ASP A 42 6.19 -17.40 -1.57
N THR A 43 7.34 -17.65 -2.21
CA THR A 43 8.14 -18.86 -1.98
C THR A 43 7.32 -20.16 -2.00
N GLY A 44 6.40 -20.24 -2.97
CA GLY A 44 5.57 -21.45 -3.14
C GLY A 44 4.43 -21.62 -2.16
N ARG A 45 4.11 -20.60 -1.37
CA ARG A 45 3.04 -20.66 -0.37
C ARG A 45 2.00 -19.58 -0.60
N PHE A 46 0.74 -19.91 -0.32
CA PHE A 46 -0.32 -18.93 -0.26
C PHE A 46 -0.27 -18.23 1.10
N LEU A 47 -0.17 -16.90 1.08
CA LEU A 47 -0.08 -16.10 2.29
C LEU A 47 -1.41 -15.46 2.67
N ALA A 48 -2.25 -15.14 1.70
CA ALA A 48 -3.56 -14.54 1.90
C ALA A 48 -4.43 -14.81 0.70
N GLU A 49 -5.74 -14.94 0.91
CA GLU A 49 -6.71 -15.20 -0.13
C GLU A 49 -8.05 -14.59 0.23
N GLY A 50 -8.74 -14.05 -0.76
CA GLY A 50 -10.06 -13.45 -0.59
C GLY A 50 -10.29 -12.36 -1.63
N SER A 51 -11.36 -11.58 -1.48
CA SER A 51 -11.49 -10.38 -2.28
C SER A 51 -10.38 -9.39 -1.89
N PRO A 52 -9.97 -8.50 -2.79
CA PRO A 52 -8.96 -7.50 -2.42
C PRO A 52 -9.32 -6.72 -1.16
N ARG A 53 -10.58 -6.33 -1.03
CA ARG A 53 -11.07 -5.60 0.14
C ARG A 53 -10.94 -6.42 1.42
N GLU A 54 -11.32 -7.69 1.38
CA GLU A 54 -11.20 -8.58 2.54
C GLU A 54 -9.75 -8.80 2.96
N VAL A 55 -8.88 -9.01 1.98
CA VAL A 55 -7.45 -9.21 2.23
C VAL A 55 -6.84 -7.97 2.88
N ILE A 56 -7.15 -6.79 2.36
CA ILE A 56 -6.66 -5.53 2.92
C ILE A 56 -7.17 -5.35 4.35
N ALA A 57 -8.47 -5.52 4.56
CA ALA A 57 -9.08 -5.32 5.88
C ALA A 57 -8.54 -6.29 6.93
N SER A 58 -8.22 -7.52 6.54
CA SER A 58 -7.76 -8.56 7.45
C SER A 58 -6.29 -8.46 7.83
N HIS A 59 -5.47 -7.83 7.00
CA HIS A 59 -4.01 -7.92 7.13
C HIS A 59 -3.31 -6.60 7.41
N ILE A 60 -3.94 -5.47 7.16
CA ILE A 60 -3.26 -4.17 7.23
C ILE A 60 -4.14 -3.13 7.94
N GLU A 61 -3.50 -2.19 8.59
CA GLU A 61 -4.18 -1.02 9.17
C GLU A 61 -4.88 -0.25 8.04
N PRO A 62 -6.07 0.35 8.31
CA PRO A 62 -6.88 0.91 7.23
C PRO A 62 -6.32 2.14 6.56
N GLN A 63 -5.45 2.89 7.24
CA GLN A 63 -4.93 4.16 6.71
C GLN A 63 -3.43 4.18 6.70
N VAL A 64 -2.87 4.85 5.72
CA VAL A 64 -1.44 5.00 5.54
C VAL A 64 -1.14 6.47 5.29
N VAL A 65 -0.14 6.99 5.99
CA VAL A 65 0.42 8.31 5.73
C VAL A 65 1.88 8.10 5.34
N GLU A 66 2.20 8.45 4.10
CA GLU A 66 3.57 8.43 3.61
C GLU A 66 4.18 9.79 3.86
N VAL A 67 5.28 9.83 4.60
CA VAL A 67 5.95 11.08 4.94
C VAL A 67 7.26 11.16 4.18
N TYR A 68 7.47 12.28 3.51
CA TYR A 68 8.65 12.55 2.70
C TYR A 68 9.40 13.73 3.29
N GLY A 69 10.69 13.67 3.29
CA GLY A 69 11.52 14.78 3.76
C GLY A 69 12.83 14.84 3.01
N ASP A 70 13.48 15.98 3.12
CA ASP A 70 14.80 16.15 2.56
C ASP A 70 15.84 15.45 3.46
N THR A 71 17.11 15.60 3.17
CA THR A 71 18.17 15.00 3.95
C THR A 71 18.45 15.79 5.23
N GLY A 72 19.12 15.16 6.19
CA GLY A 72 19.53 15.80 7.42
C GLY A 72 18.46 15.76 8.51
N GLU A 73 18.36 16.84 9.28
CA GLU A 73 17.42 16.92 10.40
C GLU A 73 15.94 16.95 9.96
N THR A 74 15.71 17.36 8.71
CA THR A 74 14.38 17.40 8.13
C THR A 74 14.04 16.13 7.36
N SER A 75 14.87 15.08 7.45
CA SER A 75 14.58 13.82 6.75
C SER A 75 13.38 13.13 7.37
N ALA A 76 12.60 12.47 6.52
CA ALA A 76 11.46 11.68 6.99
C ALA A 76 11.92 10.55 7.91
N ALA A 77 13.08 9.95 7.65
CA ALA A 77 13.62 8.89 8.49
C ALA A 77 13.94 9.39 9.90
N ALA A 78 14.59 10.55 10.01
CA ALA A 78 14.91 11.15 11.32
C ALA A 78 13.63 11.54 12.07
N TRP A 79 12.68 12.16 11.38
CA TRP A 79 11.38 12.50 11.97
C TRP A 79 10.66 11.24 12.46
N ALA A 80 10.62 10.19 11.64
CA ALA A 80 9.93 8.95 11.98
C ALA A 80 10.50 8.28 13.21
N HIS A 81 11.84 8.24 13.30
CA HIS A 81 12.52 7.68 14.45
C HIS A 81 12.15 8.40 15.75
N ALA A 82 12.02 9.72 15.68
CA ALA A 82 11.73 10.53 16.86
C ALA A 82 10.24 10.63 17.21
N ASN A 83 9.34 10.57 16.22
CA ASN A 83 7.94 10.98 16.40
C ASN A 83 6.89 9.99 15.94
N ALA A 84 7.16 9.17 14.93
CA ALA A 84 6.09 8.43 14.24
C ALA A 84 5.37 7.41 15.13
N ALA A 85 6.07 6.81 16.08
CA ALA A 85 5.49 5.79 16.96
C ALA A 85 4.37 6.34 17.85
N GLN A 86 4.36 7.64 18.12
CA GLN A 86 3.31 8.26 18.93
C GLN A 86 1.95 8.28 18.24
N PHE A 87 1.96 8.24 16.90
CA PHE A 87 0.75 8.40 16.08
C PHE A 87 0.38 7.14 15.31
N SER A 88 1.27 6.16 15.26
CA SER A 88 1.16 5.05 14.31
C SER A 88 1.18 3.72 15.04
N THR A 89 0.38 2.78 14.55
CA THR A 89 0.43 1.39 15.02
C THR A 89 1.73 0.72 14.58
N ARG A 90 2.16 1.05 13.37
CA ARG A 90 3.36 0.46 12.76
C ARG A 90 4.01 1.49 11.84
N VAL A 91 5.32 1.49 11.78
CA VAL A 91 6.09 2.40 10.92
C VAL A 91 7.13 1.60 10.17
N GLU A 92 7.24 1.86 8.88
CA GLU A 92 8.30 1.32 8.04
C GLU A 92 8.99 2.46 7.31
N VAL A 93 10.31 2.44 7.29
CA VAL A 93 11.11 3.46 6.60
C VAL A 93 11.83 2.80 5.43
N THR A 94 11.62 3.33 4.24
CA THR A 94 12.26 2.87 3.02
C THR A 94 12.86 4.08 2.32
N GLY A 95 14.20 4.16 2.30
CA GLY A 95 14.89 5.33 1.73
C GLY A 95 14.50 6.60 2.46
N GLU A 96 13.98 7.57 1.72
CA GLU A 96 13.60 8.89 2.24
C GLU A 96 12.10 8.97 2.59
N THR A 97 11.41 7.84 2.64
CA THR A 97 9.98 7.80 2.91
C THR A 97 9.69 7.01 4.19
N ALA A 98 8.88 7.58 5.06
CA ALA A 98 8.34 6.87 6.21
C ALA A 98 6.88 6.49 5.94
N PHE A 99 6.56 5.22 6.04
CA PHE A 99 5.20 4.71 5.88
C PHE A 99 4.61 4.50 7.27
N CYS A 100 3.62 5.32 7.61
CA CYS A 100 2.94 5.25 8.90
C CYS A 100 1.60 4.55 8.72
N TYR A 101 1.44 3.42 9.38
CA TYR A 101 0.22 2.60 9.31
C TYR A 101 -0.59 2.83 10.58
N LEU A 102 -1.84 3.22 10.41
CA LEU A 102 -2.66 3.68 11.54
C LEU A 102 -4.14 3.47 11.29
N SER A 103 -4.91 3.49 12.38
CA SER A 103 -6.37 3.42 12.31
C SER A 103 -7.01 4.80 12.19
N GLU A 104 -6.40 5.82 12.81
CA GLU A 104 -6.89 7.19 12.79
C GLU A 104 -5.76 8.15 12.42
N ALA A 105 -5.92 8.81 11.28
CA ALA A 105 -4.86 9.66 10.73
C ALA A 105 -4.84 11.09 11.27
N ARG A 106 -5.95 11.59 11.82
CA ARG A 106 -6.08 13.00 12.23
C ARG A 106 -4.97 13.51 13.15
N PRO A 107 -4.62 12.81 14.24
CA PRO A 107 -3.56 13.30 15.12
C PRO A 107 -2.24 13.49 14.39
N LEU A 108 -1.89 12.53 13.52
CA LEU A 108 -0.66 12.62 12.74
C LEU A 108 -0.71 13.77 11.73
N LEU A 109 -1.83 13.93 11.04
CA LEU A 109 -1.98 15.00 10.06
C LEU A 109 -1.87 16.37 10.72
N ARG A 110 -2.42 16.54 11.91
CA ARG A 110 -2.28 17.78 12.70
C ARG A 110 -0.83 18.05 13.07
N HIS A 111 -0.12 17.02 13.49
CA HIS A 111 1.30 17.13 13.81
C HIS A 111 2.10 17.55 12.59
N LEU A 112 1.86 16.90 11.45
CA LEU A 112 2.59 17.18 10.21
C LEU A 112 2.30 18.59 9.67
N ALA A 113 1.10 19.11 9.89
CA ALA A 113 0.73 20.46 9.46
C ALA A 113 1.63 21.52 10.12
N GLY A 114 2.15 21.25 11.32
CA GLY A 114 3.05 22.15 12.02
C GLY A 114 4.53 21.94 11.70
N GLN A 115 4.88 20.98 10.86
CA GLN A 115 6.26 20.67 10.51
C GLN A 115 6.69 21.36 9.23
N THR A 116 7.90 21.91 9.22
CA THR A 116 8.50 22.48 8.01
C THR A 116 9.47 21.47 7.41
N GLY A 117 9.54 21.44 6.08
CA GLY A 117 10.46 20.54 5.37
C GLY A 117 9.96 19.12 5.20
N LEU A 118 8.77 18.79 5.72
CA LEU A 118 8.14 17.49 5.53
C LEU A 118 6.89 17.63 4.66
N ARG A 119 6.72 16.67 3.77
CA ARG A 119 5.53 16.53 2.92
C ARG A 119 4.91 15.18 3.22
N TYR A 120 3.62 15.04 2.97
CA TYR A 120 2.96 13.77 3.22
C TYR A 120 1.88 13.47 2.20
N LEU A 121 1.54 12.18 2.09
CA LEU A 121 0.43 11.68 1.30
C LEU A 121 -0.41 10.78 2.22
N HIS A 122 -1.66 11.15 2.42
CA HIS A 122 -2.62 10.33 3.16
C HIS A 122 -3.44 9.51 2.16
N ARG A 123 -3.49 8.22 2.36
CA ARG A 123 -4.20 7.31 1.47
C ARG A 123 -4.76 6.10 2.23
N PRO A 124 -5.76 5.41 1.67
CA PRO A 124 -6.16 4.11 2.23
C PRO A 124 -5.07 3.06 1.99
N ALA A 125 -5.07 2.03 2.80
CA ALA A 125 -4.21 0.88 2.60
C ALA A 125 -4.58 0.14 1.31
N ASN A 126 -3.62 -0.54 0.70
CA ASN A 126 -3.80 -1.25 -0.56
C ASN A 126 -3.12 -2.64 -0.52
N LEU A 127 -3.26 -3.41 -1.60
CA LEU A 127 -2.67 -4.75 -1.67
C LEU A 127 -1.15 -4.73 -1.63
N GLU A 128 -0.51 -3.70 -2.13
CA GLU A 128 0.94 -3.58 -2.05
C GLU A 128 1.41 -3.50 -0.59
N ASP A 129 0.67 -2.78 0.25
CA ASP A 129 0.96 -2.71 1.68
C ASP A 129 0.84 -4.09 2.33
N VAL A 130 -0.18 -4.86 1.95
CA VAL A 130 -0.35 -6.22 2.45
C VAL A 130 0.83 -7.11 2.03
N PHE A 131 1.18 -7.06 0.75
CA PHE A 131 2.28 -7.86 0.22
C PHE A 131 3.60 -7.54 0.94
N LEU A 132 3.90 -6.27 1.11
CA LEU A 132 5.11 -5.84 1.81
C LEU A 132 5.12 -6.35 3.26
N LYS A 133 4.01 -6.21 3.95
CA LYS A 133 3.90 -6.66 5.34
C LYS A 133 4.11 -8.18 5.47
N LEU A 134 3.46 -8.96 4.60
CA LEU A 134 3.49 -10.42 4.68
C LEU A 134 4.81 -11.02 4.22
N THR A 135 5.47 -10.39 3.25
CA THR A 135 6.70 -10.94 2.67
C THR A 135 7.97 -10.24 3.13
N GLY A 136 7.86 -9.01 3.60
CA GLY A 136 9.00 -8.16 3.90
C GLY A 136 9.74 -7.69 2.66
N ARG A 137 9.15 -7.86 1.46
CA ARG A 137 9.78 -7.50 0.20
C ARG A 137 9.26 -6.18 -0.32
N GLU A 138 10.15 -5.42 -0.93
CA GLU A 138 9.83 -4.13 -1.55
C GLU A 138 9.50 -4.33 -3.03
N LEU A 139 8.32 -3.88 -3.44
CA LEU A 139 7.90 -3.88 -4.84
C LEU A 139 7.78 -2.47 -5.42
N ARG A 140 8.12 -1.48 -4.63
CA ARG A 140 7.95 -0.06 -5.01
C ARG A 140 9.20 0.46 -5.74
N ASP A 141 9.54 -0.16 -6.83
CA ASP A 141 10.70 0.24 -7.64
C ASP A 141 10.41 1.47 -8.51
#